data_1ce5c16b42b7dc6e23927201e257d4dc
#
_entry.id   1ce5c16b42b7dc6e23927201e257d4dc
#
_cell.length_a   1.000
_cell.length_b   1.000
_cell.length_c   1.000
_cell.angle_alpha   90.00
_cell.angle_beta   90.00
_cell.angle_gamma   90.00
#
_symmetry.space_group_name_H-M   'P 1'
#
loop_
_entity.id
_entity.type
_entity.pdbx_description
1 polymer ?
#
loop_
_entity_poly.entity_id
_entity_poly.type
_entity_poly.pdbx_seq_one_letter_code
_entity_poly.pdbx_strand_id
1 'polypeptide(L)'
;MNLNVTILEDNKQDYFILSEAINKWADSAGHVTHVTWINSYESFNRLLPTINSNIFFSDIELDCKNSFTGIDACRKLRDSGYSGIIIFLTAFREYVFEGYDVQAFNYLLKPINQECLNTCLNKFVSLYSSDFYYYHKGNDVFKIPYYEIIYVEKKGHDAIINTTNKMYVERTSLNDMLNHLPDFFIRSHKSYIVNINKISSLRSNELFLLNGKSIPVSRSFLPDIKKKLLEVAR
;
A
#
# COMPACT_ATOMS: atom_id res chain seq x y z
N MET A 1 5.16 -14.23 -5.96
CA MET A 1 4.74 -12.91 -6.47
C MET A 1 5.92 -12.23 -7.15
N ASN A 2 5.62 -11.37 -8.14
CA ASN A 2 6.60 -10.42 -8.65
C ASN A 2 6.41 -9.09 -7.91
N LEU A 3 7.44 -8.63 -7.23
CA LEU A 3 7.39 -7.45 -6.38
C LEU A 3 8.36 -6.38 -6.89
N ASN A 4 7.83 -5.22 -7.20
CA ASN A 4 8.63 -4.04 -7.47
C ASN A 4 8.92 -3.32 -6.15
N VAL A 5 10.17 -3.14 -5.83
CA VAL A 5 10.64 -2.49 -4.60
C VAL A 5 11.46 -1.26 -4.99
N THR A 6 11.16 -0.13 -4.38
CA THR A 6 12.00 1.06 -4.50
C THR A 6 12.66 1.35 -3.16
N ILE A 7 13.94 1.66 -3.17
CA ILE A 7 14.71 2.01 -1.98
C ILE A 7 15.26 3.42 -2.18
N LEU A 8 14.87 4.34 -1.31
CA LEU A 8 15.42 5.68 -1.18
C LEU A 8 16.44 5.65 -0.04
N GLU A 9 17.72 5.65 -0.38
CA GLU A 9 18.85 5.52 0.53
C GLU A 9 20.08 6.14 -0.12
N ASP A 10 20.69 7.11 0.50
CA ASP A 10 21.89 7.79 -0.03
C ASP A 10 23.19 7.03 0.29
N ASN A 11 23.20 6.25 1.37
CA ASN A 11 24.32 5.40 1.73
C ASN A 11 24.32 4.11 0.89
N LYS A 12 25.32 3.97 0.04
CA LYS A 12 25.48 2.80 -0.83
C LYS A 12 25.59 1.48 -0.06
N GLN A 13 26.23 1.48 1.10
CA GLN A 13 26.43 0.26 1.90
C GLN A 13 25.09 -0.19 2.51
N ASP A 14 24.32 0.73 3.07
CA ASP A 14 22.99 0.43 3.65
C ASP A 14 22.01 -0.06 2.57
N TYR A 15 22.06 0.56 1.37
CA TYR A 15 21.31 0.06 0.22
C TYR A 15 21.66 -1.40 -0.10
N PHE A 16 22.93 -1.75 -0.20
CA PHE A 16 23.35 -3.13 -0.51
C PHE A 16 22.88 -4.11 0.56
N ILE A 17 23.05 -3.78 1.84
CA ILE A 17 22.62 -4.63 2.97
C ILE A 17 21.11 -4.89 2.88
N LEU A 18 20.31 -3.85 2.68
CA LEU A 18 18.88 -4.00 2.56
C LEU A 18 18.48 -4.78 1.32
N SER A 19 19.05 -4.47 0.17
CA SER A 19 18.77 -5.16 -1.09
C SER A 19 19.08 -6.65 -1.02
N GLU A 20 20.23 -7.04 -0.45
CA GLU A 20 20.57 -8.44 -0.20
C GLU A 20 19.57 -9.12 0.75
N ALA A 21 19.20 -8.43 1.83
CA ALA A 21 18.25 -8.97 2.81
C ALA A 21 16.86 -9.20 2.19
N ILE A 22 16.41 -8.29 1.32
CA ILE A 22 15.15 -8.43 0.57
C ILE A 22 15.23 -9.62 -0.40
N ASN A 23 16.30 -9.74 -1.16
CA ASN A 23 16.48 -10.85 -2.11
C ASN A 23 16.54 -12.20 -1.39
N LYS A 24 17.27 -12.29 -0.28
CA LYS A 24 17.32 -13.49 0.56
C LYS A 24 15.95 -13.91 1.08
N TRP A 25 15.14 -12.95 1.53
CA TRP A 25 13.75 -13.22 1.91
C TRP A 25 12.94 -13.70 0.71
N ALA A 26 13.04 -13.03 -0.44
CA ALA A 26 12.28 -13.37 -1.63
C ALA A 26 12.59 -14.79 -2.12
N ASP A 27 13.87 -15.15 -2.19
CA ASP A 27 14.31 -16.50 -2.58
C ASP A 27 13.74 -17.55 -1.64
N SER A 28 13.79 -17.32 -0.32
CA SER A 28 13.25 -18.25 0.69
C SER A 28 11.74 -18.43 0.62
N ALA A 29 11.02 -17.41 0.18
CA ALA A 29 9.56 -17.36 0.10
C ALA A 29 9.00 -17.63 -1.31
N GLY A 30 9.86 -17.93 -2.29
CA GLY A 30 9.44 -18.18 -3.68
C GLY A 30 8.88 -16.95 -4.39
N HIS A 31 9.41 -15.78 -4.09
CA HIS A 31 9.05 -14.51 -4.70
C HIS A 31 10.15 -14.03 -5.67
N VAL A 32 9.80 -13.13 -6.57
CA VAL A 32 10.74 -12.42 -7.46
C VAL A 32 10.67 -10.94 -7.12
N THR A 33 11.82 -10.31 -6.90
CA THR A 33 11.91 -8.89 -6.58
C THR A 33 12.66 -8.14 -7.68
N HIS A 34 12.16 -6.95 -8.00
CA HIS A 34 12.82 -5.97 -8.86
C HIS A 34 13.10 -4.74 -7.99
N VAL A 35 14.37 -4.55 -7.64
CA VAL A 35 14.78 -3.47 -6.74
C VAL A 35 15.30 -2.28 -7.55
N THR A 36 14.70 -1.12 -7.33
CA THR A 36 15.15 0.17 -7.88
C THR A 36 15.76 1.00 -6.78
N TRP A 37 16.99 1.49 -7.00
CA TRP A 37 17.70 2.35 -6.07
C TRP A 37 17.54 3.82 -6.44
N ILE A 38 17.18 4.64 -5.48
CA ILE A 38 17.16 6.10 -5.57
C ILE A 38 18.15 6.60 -4.50
N ASN A 39 19.24 7.23 -4.94
CA ASN A 39 20.37 7.56 -4.08
C ASN A 39 20.50 9.06 -3.77
N SER A 40 19.56 9.88 -4.21
CA SER A 40 19.60 11.32 -3.96
C SER A 40 18.22 11.96 -4.14
N TYR A 41 18.09 13.15 -3.56
CA TYR A 41 16.88 13.98 -3.72
C TYR A 41 16.59 14.33 -5.18
N GLU A 42 17.61 14.64 -5.97
CA GLU A 42 17.46 14.96 -7.39
C GLU A 42 16.93 13.77 -8.17
N SER A 43 17.49 12.58 -7.91
CA SER A 43 17.03 11.33 -8.51
C SER A 43 15.60 11.01 -8.09
N PHE A 44 15.23 11.23 -6.83
CA PHE A 44 13.88 11.06 -6.32
C PHE A 44 12.89 11.97 -7.06
N ASN A 45 13.14 13.28 -7.13
CA ASN A 45 12.23 14.21 -7.82
C ASN A 45 12.05 13.88 -9.30
N ARG A 46 13.12 13.45 -9.97
CA ARG A 46 13.06 13.05 -11.38
C ARG A 46 12.21 11.80 -11.59
N LEU A 47 12.32 10.83 -10.70
CA LEU A 47 11.63 9.53 -10.81
C LEU A 47 10.22 9.55 -10.19
N LEU A 48 9.91 10.53 -9.35
CA LEU A 48 8.64 10.63 -8.61
C LEU A 48 7.39 10.34 -9.47
N PRO A 49 7.23 10.88 -10.69
CA PRO A 49 6.03 10.61 -11.49
C PRO A 49 5.94 9.16 -12.01
N THR A 50 7.04 8.41 -11.94
CA THR A 50 7.14 7.04 -12.47
C THR A 50 7.21 5.98 -11.39
N ILE A 51 7.31 6.37 -10.09
CA ILE A 51 7.36 5.43 -8.98
C ILE A 51 6.03 4.70 -8.87
N ASN A 52 6.05 3.42 -9.19
CA ASN A 52 4.89 2.52 -9.12
C ASN A 52 5.30 1.18 -8.49
N SER A 53 6.10 1.23 -7.44
CA SER A 53 6.52 0.03 -6.72
C SER A 53 5.44 -0.46 -5.75
N ASN A 54 5.48 -1.76 -5.43
CA ASN A 54 4.63 -2.35 -4.40
C ASN A 54 5.04 -1.89 -3.01
N ILE A 55 6.37 -1.77 -2.82
CA ILE A 55 7.00 -1.41 -1.56
C ILE A 55 8.01 -0.28 -1.81
N PHE A 56 7.91 0.76 -1.02
CA PHE A 56 8.85 1.86 -0.98
C PHE A 56 9.55 1.88 0.39
N PHE A 57 10.84 1.58 0.40
CA PHE A 57 11.68 1.79 1.56
C PHE A 57 12.28 3.19 1.50
N SER A 58 12.26 3.89 2.60
CA SER A 58 12.87 5.20 2.72
C SER A 58 13.72 5.28 3.97
N ASP A 59 15.00 5.60 3.82
CA ASP A 59 15.73 6.14 4.97
C ASP A 59 15.07 7.46 5.38
N ILE A 60 14.99 7.70 6.68
CA ILE A 60 14.49 8.96 7.24
C ILE A 60 15.59 10.03 7.14
N GLU A 61 16.83 9.62 7.42
CA GLU A 61 17.98 10.52 7.47
C GLU A 61 18.74 10.47 6.13
N LEU A 62 18.37 11.35 5.23
CA LEU A 62 19.08 11.52 3.95
C LEU A 62 20.12 12.65 4.09
N ASP A 63 21.35 12.43 3.62
CA ASP A 63 22.39 13.46 3.57
C ASP A 63 22.04 14.49 2.48
N CYS A 64 21.06 15.34 2.78
CA CYS A 64 20.61 16.40 1.89
C CYS A 64 21.03 17.75 2.41
N LYS A 65 21.70 18.53 1.58
CA LYS A 65 22.11 19.92 1.86
C LYS A 65 20.94 20.86 2.25
N ASN A 66 19.68 20.41 2.08
CA ASN A 66 18.47 21.21 2.23
C ASN A 66 17.55 20.75 3.36
N SER A 67 18.00 20.03 4.35
CA SER A 67 17.20 19.49 5.47
C SER A 67 15.99 18.64 5.00
N PHE A 68 16.03 18.10 3.79
CA PHE A 68 14.99 17.25 3.23
C PHE A 68 15.12 15.84 3.78
N THR A 69 14.06 15.34 4.40
CA THR A 69 14.04 14.03 5.04
C THR A 69 13.34 12.99 4.17
N GLY A 70 13.55 11.70 4.49
CA GLY A 70 12.78 10.62 3.89
C GLY A 70 11.26 10.74 4.15
N ILE A 71 10.88 11.37 5.27
CA ILE A 71 9.47 11.66 5.57
C ILE A 71 8.90 12.66 4.57
N ASP A 72 9.64 13.72 4.25
CA ASP A 72 9.23 14.71 3.23
C ASP A 72 9.16 14.08 1.84
N ALA A 73 10.08 13.17 1.51
CA ALA A 73 9.99 12.38 0.29
C ALA A 73 8.69 11.55 0.23
N CYS A 74 8.37 10.88 1.33
CA CYS A 74 7.16 10.05 1.40
C CYS A 74 5.87 10.87 1.38
N ARG A 75 5.84 12.10 1.95
CA ARG A 75 4.72 13.03 1.78
C ARG A 75 4.51 13.39 0.31
N LYS A 76 5.57 13.83 -0.38
CA LYS A 76 5.50 14.12 -1.84
C LYS A 76 5.07 12.89 -2.65
N LEU A 77 5.55 11.72 -2.28
CA LEU A 77 5.17 10.47 -2.93
C LEU A 77 3.67 10.19 -2.76
N ARG A 78 3.12 10.38 -1.56
CA ARG A 78 1.66 10.27 -1.31
C ARG A 78 0.86 11.32 -2.08
N ASP A 79 1.31 12.56 -2.10
CA ASP A 79 0.66 13.66 -2.84
C ASP A 79 0.63 13.39 -4.35
N SER A 80 1.61 12.64 -4.88
CA SER A 80 1.61 12.20 -6.29
C SER A 80 0.64 11.03 -6.59
N GLY A 81 -0.08 10.52 -5.57
CA GLY A 81 -1.05 9.43 -5.72
C GLY A 81 -0.48 8.02 -5.51
N TYR A 82 0.75 7.91 -4.99
CA TYR A 82 1.33 6.60 -4.68
C TYR A 82 0.51 5.85 -3.63
N SER A 83 0.10 4.63 -3.96
CA SER A 83 -0.76 3.77 -3.12
C SER A 83 -0.07 2.51 -2.60
N GLY A 84 1.21 2.27 -2.96
CA GLY A 84 2.00 1.18 -2.41
C GLY A 84 2.31 1.38 -0.93
N ILE A 85 2.90 0.37 -0.27
CA ILE A 85 3.30 0.51 1.12
C ILE A 85 4.61 1.30 1.25
N ILE A 86 4.72 2.02 2.37
CA ILE A 86 5.94 2.73 2.76
C ILE A 86 6.49 2.07 4.02
N ILE A 87 7.77 1.75 4.01
CA ILE A 87 8.51 1.23 5.15
C ILE A 87 9.69 2.16 5.39
N PHE A 88 9.76 2.74 6.59
CA PHE A 88 10.88 3.58 6.97
C PHE A 88 12.04 2.77 7.52
N LEU A 89 13.24 3.26 7.21
CA LEU A 89 14.50 2.82 7.78
C LEU A 89 15.02 3.95 8.65
N THR A 90 15.50 3.68 9.84
CA THR A 90 16.02 4.72 10.73
C THR A 90 16.98 4.15 11.76
N ALA A 91 17.97 4.94 12.16
CA ALA A 91 18.83 4.65 13.31
C ALA A 91 18.15 5.01 14.64
N PHE A 92 17.09 5.81 14.63
CA PHE A 92 16.47 6.40 15.82
C PHE A 92 15.01 5.99 16.02
N ARG A 93 14.66 5.62 17.23
CA ARG A 93 13.30 5.19 17.58
C ARG A 93 12.28 6.32 17.68
N GLU A 94 12.74 7.56 17.81
CA GLU A 94 11.89 8.73 18.03
C GLU A 94 11.05 9.07 16.80
N TYR A 95 11.52 8.77 15.61
CA TYR A 95 10.84 9.09 14.35
C TYR A 95 9.59 8.24 14.06
N VAL A 96 9.31 7.22 14.87
CA VAL A 96 8.11 6.36 14.68
C VAL A 96 6.81 7.17 14.72
N PHE A 97 6.80 8.30 15.44
CA PHE A 97 5.61 9.17 15.56
C PHE A 97 5.43 10.15 14.40
N GLU A 98 6.50 10.49 13.69
CA GLU A 98 6.46 11.51 12.62
C GLU A 98 5.91 10.98 11.28
N GLY A 99 5.99 9.69 11.04
CA GLY A 99 5.47 9.06 9.81
C GLY A 99 3.98 8.72 9.82
N TYR A 100 3.24 9.17 10.83
CA TYR A 100 1.80 8.92 10.90
C TYR A 100 1.04 9.55 9.72
N ASP A 101 1.48 10.72 9.27
CA ASP A 101 0.85 11.47 8.18
C ASP A 101 1.01 10.79 6.82
N VAL A 102 2.05 10.01 6.61
CA VAL A 102 2.32 9.30 5.35
C VAL A 102 1.82 7.85 5.36
N GLN A 103 1.19 7.42 6.46
CA GLN A 103 0.68 6.07 6.66
C GLN A 103 1.74 5.01 6.36
N ALA A 104 2.84 5.09 7.09
CA ALA A 104 3.86 4.09 7.03
C ALA A 104 3.31 2.72 7.44
N PHE A 105 3.62 1.71 6.65
CA PHE A 105 3.26 0.32 6.94
C PHE A 105 4.07 -0.23 8.11
N ASN A 106 5.34 0.15 8.19
CA ASN A 106 6.24 -0.27 9.25
C ASN A 106 7.48 0.63 9.34
N TYR A 107 8.24 0.43 10.44
CA TYR A 107 9.55 1.02 10.71
C TYR A 107 10.54 -0.09 11.00
N LEU A 108 11.68 -0.05 10.37
CA LEU A 108 12.79 -0.97 10.60
C LEU A 108 13.99 -0.18 11.11
N LEU A 109 14.53 -0.62 12.25
CA LEU A 109 15.73 0.00 12.84
C LEU A 109 16.98 -0.47 12.13
N LYS A 110 17.90 0.45 11.86
CA LYS A 110 19.27 0.15 11.46
C LYS A 110 20.11 -0.26 12.69
N PRO A 111 21.01 -1.25 12.60
CA PRO A 111 21.25 -2.11 11.43
C PRO A 111 20.08 -3.07 11.16
N ILE A 112 19.79 -3.32 9.87
CA ILE A 112 18.68 -4.12 9.45
C ILE A 112 18.80 -5.55 10.01
N ASN A 113 17.80 -5.93 10.82
CA ASN A 113 17.67 -7.31 11.30
C ASN A 113 16.85 -8.12 10.29
N GLN A 114 17.40 -9.25 9.82
CA GLN A 114 16.76 -10.11 8.84
C GLN A 114 15.41 -10.65 9.29
N GLU A 115 15.25 -11.01 10.57
CA GLU A 115 13.99 -11.55 11.10
C GLU A 115 12.89 -10.47 11.15
N CYS A 116 13.25 -9.25 11.56
CA CYS A 116 12.33 -8.12 11.55
C CYS A 116 11.89 -7.78 10.13
N LEU A 117 12.81 -7.78 9.16
CA LEU A 117 12.50 -7.58 7.75
C LEU A 117 11.59 -8.70 7.24
N ASN A 118 11.91 -9.97 7.51
CA ASN A 118 11.09 -11.11 7.11
C ASN A 118 9.68 -11.01 7.68
N THR A 119 9.53 -10.68 8.96
CA THR A 119 8.23 -10.49 9.61
C THR A 119 7.43 -9.38 8.93
N CYS A 120 8.07 -8.24 8.65
CA CYS A 120 7.46 -7.12 7.95
C CYS A 120 6.99 -7.49 6.55
N LEU A 121 7.86 -8.13 5.76
CA LEU A 121 7.55 -8.53 4.39
C LEU A 121 6.54 -9.69 4.33
N ASN A 122 6.57 -10.63 5.26
CA ASN A 122 5.56 -11.67 5.37
C ASN A 122 4.19 -11.08 5.73
N LYS A 123 4.14 -10.09 6.62
CA LYS A 123 2.90 -9.35 6.91
C LYS A 123 2.39 -8.64 5.65
N PHE A 124 3.27 -7.99 4.88
CA PHE A 124 2.90 -7.41 3.59
C PHE A 124 2.33 -8.48 2.66
N VAL A 125 3.05 -9.59 2.46
CA VAL A 125 2.60 -10.67 1.60
C VAL A 125 1.26 -11.22 2.07
N SER A 126 1.03 -11.46 3.35
CA SER A 126 -0.25 -11.96 3.86
C SER A 126 -1.43 -11.01 3.61
N LEU A 127 -1.17 -9.69 3.59
CA LEU A 127 -2.18 -8.67 3.33
C LEU A 127 -2.39 -8.38 1.84
N TYR A 128 -1.36 -8.61 1.01
CA TYR A 128 -1.33 -8.22 -0.40
C TYR A 128 -1.07 -9.39 -1.36
N SER A 129 -0.76 -10.60 -0.82
CA SER A 129 -0.50 -11.75 -1.66
C SER A 129 -1.73 -12.55 -1.94
N SER A 130 -1.64 -13.04 -3.07
CA SER A 130 -2.14 -14.28 -3.61
C SER A 130 -3.52 -14.27 -4.16
N ASP A 131 -4.39 -13.37 -3.81
CA ASP A 131 -5.69 -13.61 -4.35
C ASP A 131 -6.05 -12.52 -5.36
N PHE A 132 -6.47 -13.02 -6.49
CA PHE A 132 -6.93 -12.22 -7.58
C PHE A 132 -8.44 -12.26 -7.58
N TYR A 133 -9.07 -11.14 -7.81
CA TYR A 133 -10.44 -11.11 -8.25
C TYR A 133 -10.49 -11.54 -9.72
N TYR A 134 -11.25 -12.58 -10.02
CA TYR A 134 -11.48 -13.02 -11.38
C TYR A 134 -12.70 -12.30 -11.94
N TYR A 135 -12.45 -11.40 -12.86
CA TYR A 135 -13.45 -10.61 -13.53
C TYR A 135 -13.78 -11.20 -14.89
N HIS A 136 -15.05 -11.43 -15.17
CA HIS A 136 -15.53 -11.99 -16.44
C HIS A 136 -16.18 -10.91 -17.31
N LYS A 137 -15.77 -10.83 -18.57
CA LYS A 137 -16.38 -9.96 -19.57
C LYS A 137 -16.62 -10.75 -20.86
N GLY A 138 -17.85 -11.20 -21.07
CA GLY A 138 -18.17 -12.15 -22.12
C GLY A 138 -17.43 -13.47 -21.89
N ASN A 139 -16.63 -13.90 -22.86
CA ASN A 139 -15.81 -15.10 -22.77
C ASN A 139 -14.41 -14.85 -22.18
N ASP A 140 -14.05 -13.59 -21.95
CA ASP A 140 -12.73 -13.24 -21.44
C ASP A 140 -12.71 -13.27 -19.92
N VAL A 141 -11.60 -13.78 -19.36
CA VAL A 141 -11.33 -13.80 -17.93
C VAL A 141 -10.13 -12.91 -17.64
N PHE A 142 -10.34 -11.92 -16.79
CA PHE A 142 -9.31 -11.01 -16.32
C PHE A 142 -8.96 -11.32 -14.89
N LYS A 143 -7.68 -11.18 -14.56
CA LYS A 143 -7.14 -11.39 -13.24
C LYS A 143 -6.75 -10.04 -12.64
N ILE A 144 -7.43 -9.62 -11.59
CA ILE A 144 -7.20 -8.33 -10.91
C ILE A 144 -6.61 -8.62 -9.54
N PRO A 145 -5.35 -8.24 -9.27
CA PRO A 145 -4.78 -8.41 -7.93
C PRO A 145 -5.61 -7.64 -6.90
N TYR A 146 -5.94 -8.25 -5.77
CA TYR A 146 -6.72 -7.58 -4.74
C TYR A 146 -6.05 -6.31 -4.21
N TYR A 147 -4.72 -6.26 -4.16
CA TYR A 147 -3.99 -5.07 -3.70
C TYR A 147 -4.14 -3.86 -4.64
N GLU A 148 -4.47 -4.08 -5.91
CA GLU A 148 -4.77 -3.00 -6.86
C GLU A 148 -6.17 -2.43 -6.66
N ILE A 149 -7.10 -3.22 -6.14
CA ILE A 149 -8.49 -2.78 -5.95
C ILE A 149 -8.57 -1.82 -4.77
N ILE A 150 -8.98 -0.59 -5.06
CA ILE A 150 -9.11 0.48 -4.06
C ILE A 150 -10.52 0.44 -3.44
N TYR A 151 -11.53 0.45 -4.28
CA TYR A 151 -12.93 0.37 -3.88
C TYR A 151 -13.79 -0.13 -5.05
N VAL A 152 -14.99 -0.58 -4.73
CA VAL A 152 -16.02 -0.92 -5.71
C VAL A 152 -17.22 -0.02 -5.50
N GLU A 153 -17.74 0.55 -6.58
CA GLU A 153 -18.92 1.41 -6.60
C GLU A 153 -20.06 0.75 -7.37
N LYS A 154 -21.26 0.75 -6.80
CA LYS A 154 -22.47 0.29 -7.50
C LYS A 154 -23.08 1.42 -8.32
N LYS A 155 -23.23 1.23 -9.63
CA LYS A 155 -23.96 2.13 -10.53
C LYS A 155 -25.01 1.34 -11.32
N GLY A 156 -26.27 1.55 -10.99
CA GLY A 156 -27.37 0.77 -11.58
C GLY A 156 -27.20 -0.72 -11.30
N HIS A 157 -27.09 -1.53 -12.36
CA HIS A 157 -26.88 -2.98 -12.25
C HIS A 157 -25.41 -3.38 -12.23
N ASP A 158 -24.50 -2.43 -12.42
CA ASP A 158 -23.07 -2.69 -12.56
C ASP A 158 -22.30 -2.39 -11.27
N ALA A 159 -21.29 -3.21 -10.99
CA ALA A 159 -20.24 -2.97 -10.01
C ALA A 159 -19.01 -2.44 -10.74
N ILE A 160 -18.56 -1.24 -10.40
CA ILE A 160 -17.37 -0.61 -10.96
C ILE A 160 -16.22 -0.84 -10.00
N ILE A 161 -15.28 -1.69 -10.39
CA ILE A 161 -14.08 -2.01 -9.64
C ILE A 161 -13.03 -0.95 -9.98
N ASN A 162 -12.72 -0.11 -9.00
CA ASN A 162 -11.72 0.95 -9.16
C ASN A 162 -10.37 0.45 -8.64
N THR A 163 -9.39 0.40 -9.53
CA THR A 163 -8.02 0.01 -9.20
C THR A 163 -7.08 1.20 -9.29
N THR A 164 -5.81 0.99 -8.95
CA THR A 164 -4.76 2.01 -9.05
C THR A 164 -4.56 2.54 -10.47
N ASN A 165 -4.78 1.69 -11.47
CA ASN A 165 -4.43 2.00 -12.86
C ASN A 165 -5.63 2.16 -13.79
N LYS A 166 -6.72 1.44 -13.54
CA LYS A 166 -7.89 1.41 -14.42
C LYS A 166 -9.17 1.01 -13.68
N MET A 167 -10.28 1.06 -14.39
CA MET A 167 -11.58 0.61 -13.89
C MET A 167 -12.05 -0.60 -14.70
N TYR A 168 -12.74 -1.51 -13.99
CA TYR A 168 -13.43 -2.63 -14.61
C TYR A 168 -14.91 -2.54 -14.27
N VAL A 169 -15.76 -3.03 -15.17
CA VAL A 169 -17.22 -2.97 -15.00
C VAL A 169 -17.78 -4.38 -15.08
N GLU A 170 -18.41 -4.83 -14.01
CA GLU A 170 -18.99 -6.16 -13.92
C GLU A 170 -20.48 -6.07 -13.53
N ARG A 171 -21.31 -6.83 -14.22
CA ARG A 171 -22.74 -6.90 -13.91
C ARG A 171 -22.97 -7.89 -12.78
N THR A 172 -22.83 -7.41 -11.55
CA THR A 172 -22.98 -8.22 -10.33
C THR A 172 -23.53 -7.37 -9.19
N SER A 173 -24.08 -8.01 -8.15
CA SER A 173 -24.43 -7.29 -6.92
C SER A 173 -23.20 -7.10 -6.03
N LEU A 174 -23.19 -6.04 -5.20
CA LEU A 174 -22.08 -5.87 -4.24
C LEU A 174 -22.07 -6.95 -3.14
N ASN A 175 -23.20 -7.58 -2.86
CA ASN A 175 -23.25 -8.68 -1.88
C ASN A 175 -22.60 -9.94 -2.46
N ASP A 176 -22.91 -10.29 -3.71
CA ASP A 176 -22.31 -11.43 -4.38
C ASP A 176 -20.80 -11.22 -4.52
N MET A 177 -20.39 -10.02 -4.92
CA MET A 177 -18.96 -9.68 -5.01
C MET A 177 -18.27 -9.80 -3.66
N LEU A 178 -18.85 -9.28 -2.58
CA LEU A 178 -18.27 -9.31 -1.25
C LEU A 178 -18.02 -10.73 -0.74
N ASN A 179 -18.87 -11.70 -1.13
CA ASN A 179 -18.70 -13.11 -0.77
C ASN A 179 -17.43 -13.76 -1.40
N HIS A 180 -16.91 -13.14 -2.46
CA HIS A 180 -15.70 -13.61 -3.17
C HIS A 180 -14.47 -12.76 -2.88
N LEU A 181 -14.64 -11.67 -2.13
CA LEU A 181 -13.54 -10.79 -1.74
C LEU A 181 -13.01 -11.17 -0.35
N PRO A 182 -11.70 -11.04 -0.12
CA PRO A 182 -11.10 -11.21 1.20
C PRO A 182 -11.71 -10.29 2.26
N ASP A 183 -11.52 -10.65 3.53
CA ASP A 183 -12.09 -9.98 4.69
C ASP A 183 -11.58 -8.54 4.93
N PHE A 184 -10.51 -8.14 4.24
CA PHE A 184 -10.05 -6.76 4.22
C PHE A 184 -10.81 -5.86 3.23
N PHE A 185 -11.80 -6.41 2.50
CA PHE A 185 -12.81 -5.63 1.80
C PHE A 185 -14.05 -5.51 2.68
N ILE A 186 -14.47 -4.28 2.94
CA ILE A 186 -15.59 -4.00 3.83
C ILE A 186 -16.68 -3.20 3.15
N ARG A 187 -17.93 -3.46 3.53
CA ARG A 187 -19.05 -2.66 3.10
C ARG A 187 -19.05 -1.33 3.87
N SER A 188 -19.02 -0.20 3.17
CA SER A 188 -19.12 1.12 3.79
C SER A 188 -20.48 1.78 3.59
N HIS A 189 -21.14 1.46 2.47
CA HIS A 189 -22.44 2.02 2.08
C HIS A 189 -23.20 1.02 1.22
N LYS A 190 -24.52 1.24 1.03
CA LYS A 190 -25.33 0.42 0.10
C LYS A 190 -24.73 0.34 -1.31
N SER A 191 -23.91 1.32 -1.69
CA SER A 191 -23.30 1.43 -3.01
C SER A 191 -21.77 1.28 -3.01
N TYR A 192 -21.13 1.00 -1.88
CA TYR A 192 -19.65 0.94 -1.82
C TYR A 192 -19.12 -0.24 -1.01
N ILE A 193 -18.09 -0.90 -1.57
CA ILE A 193 -17.15 -1.78 -0.87
C ILE A 193 -15.79 -1.10 -0.94
N VAL A 194 -15.02 -1.13 0.14
CA VAL A 194 -13.72 -0.45 0.25
C VAL A 194 -12.67 -1.43 0.74
N ASN A 195 -11.49 -1.36 0.14
CA ASN A 195 -10.30 -2.04 0.65
C ASN A 195 -9.77 -1.27 1.87
N ILE A 196 -9.79 -1.90 3.04
CA ILE A 196 -9.39 -1.27 4.31
C ILE A 196 -7.93 -0.79 4.29
N ASN A 197 -7.05 -1.49 3.54
CA ASN A 197 -5.65 -1.15 3.39
C ASN A 197 -5.41 0.11 2.52
N LYS A 198 -6.47 0.64 1.91
CA LYS A 198 -6.43 1.86 1.10
C LYS A 198 -7.12 3.05 1.78
N ILE A 199 -7.52 2.89 3.05
CA ILE A 199 -8.15 3.94 3.84
C ILE A 199 -7.06 4.77 4.52
N SER A 200 -7.11 6.08 4.33
CA SER A 200 -6.22 7.04 5.01
C SER A 200 -6.78 7.48 6.37
N SER A 201 -8.07 7.74 6.42
CA SER A 201 -8.73 8.14 7.67
C SER A 201 -10.25 7.93 7.60
N LEU A 202 -10.86 7.84 8.79
CA LEU A 202 -12.30 7.90 8.97
C LEU A 202 -12.62 9.18 9.75
N ARG A 203 -13.37 10.10 9.11
CA ARG A 203 -13.81 11.35 9.76
C ARG A 203 -15.32 11.48 9.61
N SER A 204 -16.00 11.68 10.74
CA SER A 204 -17.48 11.72 10.75
C SER A 204 -18.08 10.45 10.16
N ASN A 205 -18.70 10.52 8.99
CA ASN A 205 -19.29 9.40 8.26
C ASN A 205 -18.69 9.26 6.85
N GLU A 206 -17.42 9.59 6.69
CA GLU A 206 -16.68 9.46 5.43
C GLU A 206 -15.35 8.77 5.63
N LEU A 207 -15.04 7.85 4.73
CA LEU A 207 -13.71 7.25 4.58
C LEU A 207 -12.94 8.05 3.56
N PHE A 208 -11.78 8.54 3.97
CA PHE A 208 -10.81 9.15 3.07
C PHE A 208 -9.82 8.08 2.62
N LEU A 209 -9.61 7.98 1.33
CA LEU A 209 -8.72 7.00 0.72
C LEU A 209 -7.36 7.60 0.43
N LEU A 210 -6.34 6.75 0.29
CA LEU A 210 -4.96 7.13 -0.04
C LEU A 210 -4.84 7.92 -1.34
N ASN A 211 -5.76 7.71 -2.29
CA ASN A 211 -5.81 8.42 -3.56
C ASN A 211 -6.60 9.75 -3.50
N GLY A 212 -6.91 10.24 -2.30
CA GLY A 212 -7.61 11.51 -2.07
C GLY A 212 -9.14 11.45 -2.24
N LYS A 213 -9.70 10.31 -2.64
CA LYS A 213 -11.16 10.17 -2.78
C LYS A 213 -11.82 9.98 -1.41
N SER A 214 -13.00 10.59 -1.20
CA SER A 214 -13.87 10.28 -0.06
C SER A 214 -15.01 9.34 -0.46
N ILE A 215 -15.39 8.43 0.46
CA ILE A 215 -16.45 7.45 0.29
C ILE A 215 -17.39 7.53 1.50
N PRO A 216 -18.71 7.61 1.29
CA PRO A 216 -19.67 7.71 2.37
C PRO A 216 -19.74 6.43 3.20
N VAL A 217 -20.02 6.59 4.48
CA VAL A 217 -20.27 5.50 5.43
C VAL A 217 -21.69 5.60 5.94
N SER A 218 -22.48 4.53 5.73
CA SER A 218 -23.80 4.42 6.36
C SER A 218 -23.67 4.12 7.85
N ARG A 219 -24.57 4.66 8.65
CA ARG A 219 -24.59 4.46 10.11
C ARG A 219 -24.57 2.99 10.53
N SER A 220 -25.19 2.12 9.76
CA SER A 220 -25.24 0.66 10.00
C SER A 220 -23.88 -0.03 9.85
N PHE A 221 -22.98 0.47 9.01
CA PHE A 221 -21.65 -0.11 8.78
C PHE A 221 -20.54 0.52 9.62
N LEU A 222 -20.82 1.66 10.25
CA LEU A 222 -19.80 2.43 10.99
C LEU A 222 -19.15 1.64 12.15
N PRO A 223 -19.87 0.84 12.96
CA PRO A 223 -19.27 0.06 14.05
C PRO A 223 -18.26 -0.98 13.52
N ASP A 224 -18.62 -1.70 12.48
CA ASP A 224 -17.78 -2.76 11.89
C ASP A 224 -16.52 -2.18 11.26
N ILE A 225 -16.65 -1.03 10.58
CA ILE A 225 -15.52 -0.31 10.00
C ILE A 225 -14.55 0.14 11.10
N LYS A 226 -15.05 0.75 12.18
CA LYS A 226 -14.19 1.18 13.30
C LYS A 226 -13.46 0.00 13.92
N LYS A 227 -14.16 -1.11 14.15
CA LYS A 227 -13.56 -2.33 14.69
C LYS A 227 -12.43 -2.82 13.79
N LYS A 228 -12.67 -2.96 12.50
CA LYS A 228 -11.68 -3.43 11.51
C LYS A 228 -10.47 -2.49 11.41
N LEU A 229 -10.68 -1.17 11.41
CA LEU A 229 -9.57 -0.21 11.40
C LEU A 229 -8.68 -0.32 12.64
N LEU A 230 -9.26 -0.61 13.82
CA LEU A 230 -8.50 -0.82 15.05
C LEU A 230 -7.76 -2.17 15.08
N GLU A 231 -8.28 -3.20 14.40
CA GLU A 231 -7.62 -4.51 14.26
C GLU A 231 -6.37 -4.42 13.37
N VAL A 232 -6.41 -3.60 12.33
CA VAL A 232 -5.27 -3.39 11.41
C VAL A 232 -4.19 -2.47 12.02
N ALA A 233 -4.55 -1.62 12.99
CA ALA A 233 -3.62 -0.71 13.67
C ALA A 233 -2.80 -1.38 14.80
N ARG A 234 -3.05 -2.65 15.11
CA ARG A 234 -2.28 -3.47 16.08
C ARG A 234 -1.27 -4.35 15.37
#